data_004c775b289232eaf4b320125d680594
#
_entry.id   004c775b289232eaf4b320125d680594
#
_cell.length_a   1.000
_cell.length_b   1.000
_cell.length_c   1.000
_cell.angle_alpha   90.00
_cell.angle_beta   90.00
_cell.angle_gamma   90.00
#
_symmetry.space_group_name_H-M   'P 1'
#
loop_
_entity.id
_entity.type
_entity.pdbx_description
1 polymer ?
#
loop_
_entity_poly.entity_id
_entity_poly.type
_entity_poly.pdbx_seq_one_letter_code
_entity_poly.pdbx_strand_id
1 'polypeptide(L)'
;MKKLAISFLLCALFVSGTYAQNISYGNYHQLRQPIPMILDTDFGSCTDDLFAIVMLYHYIEDGLVDLRGVIVDREGDRNAVLVDVFNQFYGHPDIPIALEHNGVKNPYDFIPYSKLVEFKNPDGSWLYPRSIDPKQLPEGYKMYRKLLSEAEDHSVVVVAIGMMTCLSQLFESGADEYSPLSGVELFGRKVKSIYIQAGHFDGNDNLSGYNMRTASRAAAVFYDKLPRNVDLILSPTNVGEMMDYTSADILTDLSYTDLNPIKTVYTQFDCEVGQRMWDTNCVVNAVLGDGEYNLSPRGWVRYLDRGEASQMIFTPDPDGNARYHLPGDTYFAEEKVMDIRRHTRMLPRPSAYSIEAPQPQLTGADAAQWARERLAQLVDKYMGAAANTLDPNEVRHLFRPLGYTGTNAADFREAEELVYDCLLEKMVQKALREGNSDLTIVMGPPASGKSTAVKSLNLGGSGLICDGVLSEQGALDDLIRKARALGMQKVTVVPVYNDVLSCVKNSLNHASGRVTGVDELVAEYRGQAGRLTDLHRTFPDVEIKPFDCAQNRDLRPVSYAQALKWNYNVSAGDLQKVLSFLLGAVNDGEISLGSLKATTGDLLSIPGLDTKGQALAGQINQRVSELLQEYIVR
;
A
#
# COMPACT_ATOMS: atom_id res chain seq x y z
N MET A 1 -14.53 -56.15 15.10
CA MET A 1 -14.49 -54.88 15.79
C MET A 1 -13.08 -54.25 15.94
N LYS A 2 -12.05 -54.72 15.23
CA LYS A 2 -10.69 -54.11 15.23
C LYS A 2 -10.29 -53.44 13.91
N LYS A 3 -11.17 -53.38 12.92
CA LYS A 3 -10.92 -52.70 11.63
C LYS A 3 -11.62 -51.34 11.49
N LEU A 4 -12.49 -50.95 12.43
CA LEU A 4 -13.17 -49.65 12.42
C LEU A 4 -12.44 -48.55 13.23
N ALA A 5 -11.47 -48.95 14.07
CA ALA A 5 -10.72 -47.96 14.91
C ALA A 5 -9.51 -47.31 14.19
N ILE A 6 -9.06 -47.91 13.07
CA ILE A 6 -7.88 -47.39 12.34
C ILE A 6 -8.29 -46.34 11.28
N SER A 7 -9.51 -46.41 10.76
CA SER A 7 -10.02 -45.40 9.82
C SER A 7 -10.38 -44.06 10.46
N PHE A 8 -10.70 -44.05 11.75
CA PHE A 8 -10.98 -42.78 12.47
C PHE A 8 -9.74 -42.05 12.97
N LEU A 9 -8.61 -42.76 13.09
CA LEU A 9 -7.33 -42.12 13.50
C LEU A 9 -6.58 -41.49 12.32
N LEU A 10 -6.88 -41.92 11.08
CA LEU A 10 -6.30 -41.33 9.87
C LEU A 10 -7.08 -40.10 9.35
N CYS A 11 -8.37 -39.97 9.70
CA CYS A 11 -9.14 -38.76 9.39
C CYS A 11 -8.93 -37.63 10.40
N ALA A 12 -8.45 -37.93 11.60
CA ALA A 12 -8.15 -36.91 12.62
C ALA A 12 -6.75 -36.27 12.45
N LEU A 13 -5.91 -36.78 11.56
CA LEU A 13 -4.59 -36.25 11.24
C LEU A 13 -4.54 -35.38 9.99
N PHE A 14 -5.67 -35.20 9.30
CA PHE A 14 -5.75 -34.34 8.09
C PHE A 14 -6.54 -33.05 8.28
N VAL A 15 -6.99 -32.71 9.51
CA VAL A 15 -7.76 -31.49 9.81
C VAL A 15 -7.01 -30.53 10.75
N SER A 16 -5.75 -30.80 11.06
CA SER A 16 -4.93 -29.88 11.86
C SER A 16 -3.63 -29.53 11.15
N GLY A 17 -3.72 -28.76 10.08
CA GLY A 17 -2.53 -28.39 9.30
C GLY A 17 -2.68 -27.21 8.36
N THR A 18 -3.60 -26.28 8.63
CA THR A 18 -3.49 -24.92 8.09
C THR A 18 -3.07 -23.98 9.22
N TYR A 19 -1.89 -24.21 9.76
CA TYR A 19 -1.14 -23.12 10.34
C TYR A 19 -0.70 -22.24 9.18
N ALA A 20 -1.27 -21.04 9.07
CA ALA A 20 -0.58 -19.95 8.42
C ALA A 20 0.79 -19.88 9.08
N GLN A 21 1.81 -20.42 8.41
CA GLN A 21 3.19 -20.17 8.80
C GLN A 21 3.35 -18.66 8.68
N ASN A 22 3.56 -18.00 9.81
CA ASN A 22 4.22 -16.70 9.82
C ASN A 22 5.58 -16.93 9.18
N ILE A 23 5.66 -16.75 7.87
CA ILE A 23 6.91 -16.73 7.14
C ILE A 23 7.56 -15.43 7.58
N SER A 24 8.53 -15.54 8.49
CA SER A 24 9.44 -14.42 8.73
C SER A 24 10.21 -14.24 7.43
N TYR A 25 10.01 -13.13 6.76
CA TYR A 25 10.67 -12.77 5.50
C TYR A 25 12.20 -12.93 5.56
N GLY A 26 12.82 -12.82 6.74
CA GLY A 26 14.26 -12.90 6.93
C GLY A 26 14.94 -14.24 6.60
N ASN A 27 14.22 -15.36 6.47
CA ASN A 27 14.85 -16.66 6.25
C ASN A 27 14.66 -17.25 4.85
N TYR A 28 13.86 -16.63 4.00
CA TYR A 28 13.65 -17.10 2.62
C TYR A 28 14.68 -16.57 1.63
N HIS A 29 15.35 -15.44 1.95
CA HIS A 29 16.20 -14.69 1.03
C HIS A 29 17.60 -15.28 0.81
N GLN A 30 18.12 -16.07 1.73
CA GLN A 30 19.51 -16.54 1.65
C GLN A 30 19.78 -17.73 0.73
N LEU A 31 18.77 -18.34 0.10
CA LEU A 31 18.92 -19.58 -0.67
C LEU A 31 18.40 -19.53 -2.12
N ARG A 32 17.79 -18.44 -2.56
CA ARG A 32 17.34 -18.30 -3.96
C ARG A 32 18.35 -17.49 -4.77
N GLN A 33 18.66 -17.97 -5.97
CA GLN A 33 19.32 -17.13 -6.98
C GLN A 33 18.33 -16.03 -7.38
N PRO A 34 18.79 -14.78 -7.55
CA PRO A 34 17.96 -13.69 -8.03
C PRO A 34 17.25 -14.08 -9.33
N ILE A 35 15.99 -13.73 -9.46
CA ILE A 35 15.17 -14.04 -10.64
C ILE A 35 15.60 -13.11 -11.78
N PRO A 36 16.14 -13.64 -12.90
CA PRO A 36 16.40 -12.80 -14.08
C PRO A 36 15.07 -12.27 -14.64
N MET A 37 14.87 -10.95 -14.60
CA MET A 37 13.60 -10.32 -14.91
C MET A 37 13.75 -9.22 -15.98
N ILE A 38 12.73 -9.10 -16.82
CA ILE A 38 12.56 -7.97 -17.75
C ILE A 38 11.23 -7.32 -17.41
N LEU A 39 11.23 -6.01 -17.20
CA LEU A 39 10.03 -5.20 -17.04
C LEU A 39 9.66 -4.57 -18.40
N ASP A 40 8.41 -4.75 -18.83
CA ASP A 40 7.81 -4.13 -20.00
C ASP A 40 6.63 -3.27 -19.52
N THR A 41 6.62 -1.96 -19.81
CA THR A 41 5.80 -0.97 -19.11
C THR A 41 5.40 0.17 -20.06
N ASP A 42 4.19 0.71 -19.91
CA ASP A 42 3.76 1.92 -20.60
C ASP A 42 3.94 3.19 -19.75
N PHE A 43 5.05 3.25 -19.04
CA PHE A 43 5.46 4.34 -18.13
C PHE A 43 5.09 5.72 -18.68
N GLY A 44 4.38 6.52 -17.90
CA GLY A 44 3.95 7.87 -18.29
C GLY A 44 2.44 8.02 -18.51
N SER A 45 1.63 7.00 -18.21
CA SER A 45 0.17 6.98 -18.37
C SER A 45 -0.55 7.01 -17.02
N CYS A 46 -0.62 5.88 -16.35
CA CYS A 46 -1.11 5.77 -14.98
C CYS A 46 0.06 5.77 -13.99
N THR A 47 -0.21 5.98 -12.71
CA THR A 47 0.88 6.06 -11.73
C THR A 47 1.22 4.72 -11.07
N ASP A 48 0.50 3.65 -11.32
CA ASP A 48 0.78 2.30 -10.79
C ASP A 48 2.07 1.68 -11.34
N ASP A 49 2.47 2.00 -12.59
CA ASP A 49 3.80 1.71 -13.11
C ASP A 49 4.93 2.21 -12.16
N LEU A 50 4.74 3.42 -11.59
CA LEU A 50 5.74 4.02 -10.71
C LEU A 50 5.94 3.19 -9.43
N PHE A 51 4.86 2.63 -8.90
CA PHE A 51 4.94 1.75 -7.73
C PHE A 51 5.47 0.37 -8.09
N ALA A 52 5.13 -0.14 -9.27
CA ALA A 52 5.65 -1.42 -9.75
C ALA A 52 7.18 -1.42 -9.86
N ILE A 53 7.76 -0.37 -10.45
CA ILE A 53 9.23 -0.27 -10.57
C ILE A 53 9.89 -0.04 -9.20
N VAL A 54 9.28 0.74 -8.29
CA VAL A 54 9.82 0.94 -6.93
C VAL A 54 9.84 -0.38 -6.14
N MET A 55 8.81 -1.21 -6.28
CA MET A 55 8.81 -2.55 -5.68
C MET A 55 9.94 -3.41 -6.24
N LEU A 56 10.22 -3.34 -7.55
CA LEU A 56 11.33 -4.07 -8.16
C LEU A 56 12.69 -3.61 -7.62
N TYR A 57 12.91 -2.30 -7.40
CA TYR A 57 14.15 -1.83 -6.77
C TYR A 57 14.32 -2.42 -5.38
N HIS A 58 13.25 -2.48 -4.58
CA HIS A 58 13.31 -3.13 -3.27
C HIS A 58 13.66 -4.61 -3.40
N TYR A 59 13.02 -5.35 -4.30
CA TYR A 59 13.34 -6.76 -4.52
C TYR A 59 14.75 -6.99 -5.05
N ILE A 60 15.34 -6.03 -5.77
CA ILE A 60 16.78 -6.05 -6.13
C ILE A 60 17.62 -5.90 -4.87
N GLU A 61 17.28 -4.97 -3.98
CA GLU A 61 17.99 -4.75 -2.70
C GLU A 61 17.95 -6.00 -1.81
N ASP A 62 16.82 -6.70 -1.82
CA ASP A 62 16.64 -7.96 -1.09
C ASP A 62 17.33 -9.16 -1.76
N GLY A 63 17.95 -8.98 -2.92
CA GLY A 63 18.60 -10.05 -3.68
C GLY A 63 17.65 -11.07 -4.31
N LEU A 64 16.37 -10.69 -4.50
CA LEU A 64 15.35 -11.57 -5.09
C LEU A 64 15.25 -11.42 -6.61
N VAL A 65 15.58 -10.27 -7.15
CA VAL A 65 15.44 -9.92 -8.56
C VAL A 65 16.78 -9.46 -9.13
N ASP A 66 17.07 -9.94 -10.33
CA ASP A 66 18.10 -9.42 -11.21
C ASP A 66 17.38 -8.77 -12.42
N LEU A 67 17.05 -7.48 -12.29
CA LEU A 67 16.34 -6.73 -13.32
C LEU A 67 17.28 -6.43 -14.48
N ARG A 68 17.14 -7.18 -15.57
CA ARG A 68 18.00 -7.15 -16.75
C ARG A 68 17.77 -5.93 -17.63
N GLY A 69 16.58 -5.35 -17.59
CA GLY A 69 16.23 -4.15 -18.35
C GLY A 69 14.78 -3.74 -18.18
N VAL A 70 14.51 -2.48 -18.50
CA VAL A 70 13.18 -1.89 -18.54
C VAL A 70 12.89 -1.49 -19.99
N ILE A 71 11.80 -1.98 -20.52
CA ILE A 71 11.34 -1.72 -21.89
C ILE A 71 10.12 -0.82 -21.80
N VAL A 72 10.21 0.38 -22.34
CA VAL A 72 9.09 1.31 -22.46
C VAL A 72 8.39 1.02 -23.78
N ASP A 73 7.22 0.44 -23.71
CA ASP A 73 6.49 -0.14 -24.85
C ASP A 73 5.53 0.83 -25.56
N ARG A 74 5.59 2.10 -25.21
CA ARG A 74 4.86 3.19 -25.89
C ARG A 74 5.79 4.29 -26.36
N GLU A 75 5.38 5.01 -27.43
CA GLU A 75 6.15 6.15 -27.90
C GLU A 75 6.22 7.28 -26.88
N GLY A 76 7.37 7.90 -26.78
CA GLY A 76 7.57 9.14 -26.04
C GLY A 76 8.91 9.24 -25.33
N ASP A 77 9.78 10.11 -25.83
CA ASP A 77 11.12 10.35 -25.27
C ASP A 77 11.09 10.59 -23.75
N ARG A 78 10.08 11.33 -23.25
CA ARG A 78 9.93 11.65 -21.83
C ARG A 78 9.73 10.42 -20.97
N ASN A 79 9.06 9.40 -21.50
CA ASN A 79 8.73 8.19 -20.74
C ASN A 79 10.00 7.41 -20.38
N ALA A 80 10.89 7.23 -21.35
CA ALA A 80 12.19 6.58 -21.12
C ALA A 80 13.10 7.42 -20.21
N VAL A 81 13.12 8.75 -20.39
CA VAL A 81 13.86 9.66 -19.47
C VAL A 81 13.30 9.58 -18.06
N LEU A 82 12.00 9.39 -17.89
CA LEU A 82 11.39 9.26 -16.58
C LEU A 82 11.82 7.94 -15.89
N VAL A 83 11.92 6.84 -16.63
CA VAL A 83 12.50 5.58 -16.11
C VAL A 83 13.95 5.81 -15.64
N ASP A 84 14.76 6.52 -16.41
CA ASP A 84 16.13 6.88 -16.01
C ASP A 84 16.15 7.74 -14.74
N VAL A 85 15.25 8.71 -14.63
CA VAL A 85 15.09 9.52 -13.39
C VAL A 85 14.82 8.61 -12.18
N PHE A 86 13.94 7.62 -12.32
CA PHE A 86 13.65 6.65 -11.25
C PHE A 86 14.87 5.76 -10.95
N ASN A 87 15.53 5.22 -11.98
CA ASN A 87 16.76 4.45 -11.81
C ASN A 87 17.83 5.27 -11.05
N GLN A 88 18.03 6.54 -11.44
CA GLN A 88 19.00 7.43 -10.78
C GLN A 88 18.59 7.71 -9.33
N PHE A 89 17.30 8.02 -9.10
CA PHE A 89 16.80 8.38 -7.78
C PHE A 89 16.92 7.20 -6.79
N TYR A 90 16.57 5.99 -7.23
CA TYR A 90 16.62 4.79 -6.38
C TYR A 90 17.98 4.09 -6.38
N GLY A 91 19.01 4.65 -7.05
CA GLY A 91 20.39 4.18 -6.98
C GLY A 91 20.71 2.97 -7.89
N HIS A 92 19.98 2.82 -8.97
CA HIS A 92 20.13 1.75 -9.97
C HIS A 92 20.40 2.30 -11.40
N PRO A 93 21.37 3.24 -11.59
CA PRO A 93 21.58 3.93 -12.87
C PRO A 93 21.99 3.00 -14.00
N ASP A 94 22.49 1.80 -13.70
CA ASP A 94 23.03 0.86 -14.68
C ASP A 94 21.97 -0.08 -15.29
N ILE A 95 20.70 -0.01 -14.84
CA ILE A 95 19.63 -0.82 -15.43
C ILE A 95 19.36 -0.34 -16.86
N PRO A 96 19.52 -1.22 -17.87
CA PRO A 96 19.33 -0.84 -19.26
C PRO A 96 17.89 -0.43 -19.57
N ILE A 97 17.72 0.57 -20.44
CA ILE A 97 16.42 1.07 -20.87
C ILE A 97 16.31 0.94 -22.40
N ALA A 98 15.16 0.50 -22.89
CA ALA A 98 14.79 0.55 -24.29
C ALA A 98 13.48 1.33 -24.48
N LEU A 99 13.26 1.85 -25.67
CA LEU A 99 12.09 2.64 -25.99
C LEU A 99 11.45 2.15 -27.29
N GLU A 100 10.13 2.05 -27.29
CA GLU A 100 9.35 1.87 -28.51
C GLU A 100 9.30 3.18 -29.31
N HIS A 101 9.87 3.20 -30.50
CA HIS A 101 9.93 4.40 -31.36
C HIS A 101 8.79 4.48 -32.37
N ASN A 102 8.12 3.38 -32.71
CA ASN A 102 7.11 3.28 -33.75
C ASN A 102 5.80 2.63 -33.24
N GLY A 103 5.55 2.71 -31.96
CA GLY A 103 4.41 2.07 -31.31
C GLY A 103 3.19 2.99 -31.22
N VAL A 104 2.39 2.71 -30.22
CA VAL A 104 1.18 3.47 -29.96
C VAL A 104 1.52 4.74 -29.19
N LYS A 105 1.07 5.88 -29.72
CA LYS A 105 0.94 7.10 -28.90
C LYS A 105 -0.29 6.93 -28.05
N ASN A 106 -0.10 6.88 -26.73
CA ASN A 106 -1.24 6.87 -25.86
C ASN A 106 -2.04 8.18 -26.07
N PRO A 107 -3.27 8.12 -26.61
CA PRO A 107 -4.06 9.32 -26.85
C PRO A 107 -4.52 10.00 -25.56
N TYR A 108 -4.43 9.31 -24.43
CA TYR A 108 -4.88 9.78 -23.13
C TYR A 108 -3.72 9.77 -22.14
N ASP A 109 -2.96 10.89 -22.09
CA ASP A 109 -2.19 11.19 -20.89
C ASP A 109 -3.19 11.55 -19.80
N PHE A 110 -3.69 10.57 -19.05
CA PHE A 110 -4.60 10.79 -17.93
C PHE A 110 -3.99 11.77 -16.94
N ILE A 111 -2.70 11.63 -16.70
CA ILE A 111 -1.90 12.53 -15.87
C ILE A 111 -0.60 12.78 -16.64
N PRO A 112 -0.32 14.01 -17.07
CA PRO A 112 0.86 14.30 -17.91
C PRO A 112 2.15 14.34 -17.07
N TYR A 113 2.32 13.40 -16.15
CA TYR A 113 3.42 13.40 -15.17
C TYR A 113 4.79 13.14 -15.81
N SER A 114 4.85 12.61 -17.01
CA SER A 114 6.12 12.51 -17.75
C SER A 114 6.80 13.88 -17.96
N LYS A 115 6.04 14.99 -17.88
CA LYS A 115 6.59 16.35 -17.89
C LYS A 115 7.49 16.67 -16.69
N LEU A 116 7.46 15.87 -15.62
CA LEU A 116 8.36 15.98 -14.47
C LEU A 116 9.84 16.04 -14.90
N VAL A 117 10.21 15.32 -15.96
CA VAL A 117 11.58 15.33 -16.47
C VAL A 117 12.05 16.69 -17.00
N GLU A 118 11.14 17.65 -17.21
CA GLU A 118 11.44 19.00 -17.70
C GLU A 118 11.60 20.02 -16.54
N PHE A 119 11.42 19.60 -15.29
CA PHE A 119 11.54 20.47 -14.13
C PHE A 119 12.99 20.86 -13.92
N LYS A 120 13.18 22.13 -13.51
CA LYS A 120 14.50 22.74 -13.33
C LYS A 120 14.63 23.41 -11.97
N ASN A 121 15.82 23.37 -11.45
CA ASN A 121 16.24 24.18 -10.33
C ASN A 121 16.33 25.68 -10.70
N PRO A 122 16.36 26.60 -9.74
CA PRO A 122 16.52 28.03 -10.00
C PRO A 122 17.77 28.42 -10.78
N ASP A 123 18.83 27.61 -10.72
CA ASP A 123 20.08 27.80 -11.47
C ASP A 123 20.01 27.29 -12.94
N GLY A 124 18.87 26.72 -13.34
CA GLY A 124 18.62 26.19 -14.67
C GLY A 124 19.07 24.74 -14.88
N SER A 125 19.69 24.09 -13.90
CA SER A 125 19.96 22.65 -13.93
C SER A 125 18.66 21.84 -13.85
N TRP A 126 18.71 20.58 -14.28
CA TRP A 126 17.54 19.70 -14.14
C TRP A 126 17.26 19.39 -12.66
N LEU A 127 15.99 19.45 -12.26
CA LEU A 127 15.57 19.03 -10.92
C LEU A 127 15.92 17.56 -10.67
N TYR A 128 15.70 16.73 -11.67
CA TYR A 128 16.05 15.33 -11.66
C TYR A 128 17.18 15.05 -12.66
N PRO A 129 18.39 14.67 -12.20
CA PRO A 129 19.48 14.25 -13.06
C PRO A 129 19.06 13.08 -13.95
N ARG A 130 19.60 13.06 -15.13
CA ARG A 130 19.38 12.03 -16.14
C ARG A 130 20.66 11.76 -16.91
N SER A 131 20.83 10.52 -17.35
CA SER A 131 22.06 10.07 -18.03
C SER A 131 21.86 9.64 -19.47
N ILE A 132 20.61 9.40 -19.89
CA ILE A 132 20.30 8.86 -21.22
C ILE A 132 19.93 9.94 -22.25
N ASP A 133 20.24 9.67 -23.50
CA ASP A 133 19.64 10.33 -24.67
C ASP A 133 18.59 9.37 -25.25
N PRO A 134 17.28 9.68 -25.15
CA PRO A 134 16.22 8.78 -25.59
C PRO A 134 16.29 8.44 -27.06
N LYS A 135 16.90 9.31 -27.91
CA LYS A 135 17.05 9.07 -29.33
C LYS A 135 18.10 8.01 -29.69
N GLN A 136 18.95 7.66 -28.71
CA GLN A 136 20.00 6.65 -28.87
C GLN A 136 19.61 5.32 -28.22
N LEU A 137 18.45 5.24 -27.59
CA LEU A 137 17.97 4.00 -27.00
C LEU A 137 17.65 2.97 -28.08
N PRO A 138 17.92 1.69 -27.81
CA PRO A 138 17.53 0.63 -28.71
C PRO A 138 16.01 0.48 -28.77
N GLU A 139 15.49 -0.04 -29.88
CA GLU A 139 14.12 -0.52 -30.00
C GLU A 139 13.83 -1.60 -28.95
N GLY A 140 12.63 -1.58 -28.35
CA GLY A 140 12.27 -2.50 -27.29
C GLY A 140 12.43 -3.97 -27.68
N TYR A 141 11.98 -4.37 -28.88
CA TYR A 141 12.11 -5.75 -29.33
C TYR A 141 13.58 -6.19 -29.53
N LYS A 142 14.48 -5.28 -29.90
CA LYS A 142 15.92 -5.57 -30.01
C LYS A 142 16.55 -5.76 -28.65
N MET A 143 16.14 -4.97 -27.65
CA MET A 143 16.57 -5.18 -26.26
C MET A 143 16.12 -6.57 -25.77
N TYR A 144 14.86 -6.96 -26.02
CA TYR A 144 14.42 -8.31 -25.73
C TYR A 144 15.31 -9.37 -26.36
N ARG A 145 15.61 -9.26 -27.66
CA ARG A 145 16.45 -10.22 -28.36
C ARG A 145 17.84 -10.34 -27.75
N LYS A 146 18.46 -9.20 -27.41
CA LYS A 146 19.76 -9.17 -26.73
C LYS A 146 19.69 -9.86 -25.38
N LEU A 147 18.81 -9.40 -24.47
CA LEU A 147 18.73 -9.92 -23.10
C LEU A 147 18.38 -11.41 -23.07
N LEU A 148 17.46 -11.84 -23.94
CA LEU A 148 17.10 -13.26 -24.03
C LEU A 148 18.24 -14.11 -24.59
N SER A 149 19.02 -13.60 -25.56
CA SER A 149 20.16 -14.36 -26.10
C SER A 149 21.24 -14.65 -25.05
N GLU A 150 21.41 -13.73 -24.10
CA GLU A 150 22.40 -13.80 -23.02
C GLU A 150 21.94 -14.65 -21.83
N ALA A 151 20.66 -15.00 -21.76
CA ALA A 151 20.08 -15.70 -20.61
C ALA A 151 20.18 -17.23 -20.75
N GLU A 152 20.09 -17.92 -19.61
CA GLU A 152 19.93 -19.38 -19.55
C GLU A 152 18.54 -19.77 -20.09
N ASP A 153 18.41 -21.02 -20.58
CA ASP A 153 17.14 -21.55 -21.06
C ASP A 153 16.12 -21.64 -19.91
N HIS A 154 14.87 -21.24 -20.15
CA HIS A 154 13.77 -21.26 -19.16
C HIS A 154 14.10 -20.57 -17.81
N SER A 155 14.86 -19.48 -17.86
CA SER A 155 15.26 -18.75 -16.66
C SER A 155 14.56 -17.40 -16.50
N VAL A 156 14.26 -16.73 -17.61
CA VAL A 156 13.79 -15.34 -17.60
C VAL A 156 12.31 -15.28 -17.23
N VAL A 157 11.98 -14.35 -16.35
CA VAL A 157 10.62 -13.92 -16.04
C VAL A 157 10.36 -12.57 -16.69
N VAL A 158 9.27 -12.46 -17.44
CA VAL A 158 8.83 -11.18 -18.02
C VAL A 158 7.64 -10.67 -17.21
N VAL A 159 7.68 -9.40 -16.80
CA VAL A 159 6.55 -8.68 -16.23
C VAL A 159 6.14 -7.62 -17.25
N ALA A 160 4.97 -7.79 -17.86
CA ALA A 160 4.45 -6.90 -18.89
C ALA A 160 3.19 -6.20 -18.37
N ILE A 161 3.35 -4.95 -17.98
CA ILE A 161 2.31 -4.13 -17.37
C ILE A 161 1.81 -3.02 -18.28
N GLY A 162 2.37 -2.93 -19.48
CA GLY A 162 1.97 -2.01 -20.52
C GLY A 162 1.29 -2.70 -21.71
N MET A 163 1.57 -2.16 -22.91
CA MET A 163 1.04 -2.63 -24.18
C MET A 163 1.90 -3.76 -24.75
N MET A 164 1.37 -4.56 -25.64
CA MET A 164 2.12 -5.68 -26.24
C MET A 164 2.94 -5.25 -27.48
N THR A 165 3.27 -3.98 -27.63
CA THR A 165 3.91 -3.45 -28.86
C THR A 165 5.31 -4.05 -29.07
N CYS A 166 6.20 -3.96 -28.10
CA CYS A 166 7.56 -4.51 -28.19
C CYS A 166 7.57 -6.04 -28.27
N LEU A 167 6.69 -6.70 -27.54
CA LEU A 167 6.53 -8.17 -27.58
C LEU A 167 5.98 -8.65 -28.91
N SER A 168 5.03 -7.94 -29.53
CA SER A 168 4.53 -8.28 -30.86
C SER A 168 5.61 -8.13 -31.93
N GLN A 169 6.41 -7.07 -31.88
CA GLN A 169 7.55 -6.87 -32.77
C GLN A 169 8.62 -7.95 -32.59
N LEU A 170 8.89 -8.34 -31.32
CA LEU A 170 9.75 -9.47 -31.04
C LEU A 170 9.23 -10.74 -31.72
N PHE A 171 7.94 -11.04 -31.59
CA PHE A 171 7.35 -12.26 -32.16
C PHE A 171 7.25 -12.24 -33.70
N GLU A 172 7.34 -11.07 -34.31
CA GLU A 172 7.44 -10.92 -35.77
C GLU A 172 8.89 -10.86 -36.26
N SER A 173 9.88 -10.76 -35.38
CA SER A 173 11.29 -10.68 -35.74
C SER A 173 11.88 -12.02 -36.20
N GLY A 174 12.74 -11.98 -37.18
CA GLY A 174 13.56 -13.11 -37.63
C GLY A 174 14.91 -13.21 -36.88
N ALA A 175 15.82 -14.01 -37.41
CA ALA A 175 17.21 -14.09 -36.96
C ALA A 175 17.94 -12.74 -37.15
N ASP A 176 18.82 -12.40 -36.22
CA ASP A 176 19.62 -11.17 -36.25
C ASP A 176 21.01 -11.38 -35.60
N GLU A 177 21.72 -10.28 -35.32
CA GLU A 177 23.04 -10.28 -34.71
C GLU A 177 23.08 -10.90 -33.29
N TYR A 178 21.96 -10.90 -32.57
CA TYR A 178 21.87 -11.44 -31.23
C TYR A 178 21.55 -12.94 -31.21
N SER A 179 20.72 -13.42 -32.16
CA SER A 179 20.31 -14.82 -32.17
C SER A 179 19.91 -15.32 -33.55
N PRO A 180 20.30 -16.55 -33.93
CA PRO A 180 19.84 -17.20 -35.16
C PRO A 180 18.37 -17.65 -35.10
N LEU A 181 17.72 -17.61 -33.93
CA LEU A 181 16.34 -17.98 -33.71
C LEU A 181 15.40 -16.85 -34.09
N SER A 182 14.19 -17.16 -34.56
CA SER A 182 13.11 -16.19 -34.61
C SER A 182 12.75 -15.70 -33.18
N GLY A 183 12.08 -14.53 -33.09
CA GLY A 183 11.71 -14.00 -31.78
C GLY A 183 10.80 -14.93 -30.98
N VAL A 184 9.87 -15.61 -31.64
CA VAL A 184 9.00 -16.62 -30.98
C VAL A 184 9.80 -17.79 -30.45
N GLU A 185 10.73 -18.35 -31.24
CA GLU A 185 11.58 -19.47 -30.83
C GLU A 185 12.52 -19.06 -29.68
N LEU A 186 13.11 -17.86 -29.76
CA LEU A 186 13.97 -17.32 -28.71
C LEU A 186 13.21 -17.11 -27.41
N PHE A 187 12.03 -16.50 -27.48
CA PHE A 187 11.17 -16.29 -26.32
C PHE A 187 10.75 -17.63 -25.68
N GLY A 188 10.24 -18.57 -26.48
CA GLY A 188 9.83 -19.89 -25.99
C GLY A 188 10.98 -20.70 -25.39
N ARG A 189 12.23 -20.46 -25.84
CA ARG A 189 13.40 -21.14 -25.31
C ARG A 189 13.88 -20.53 -23.97
N LYS A 190 13.84 -19.21 -23.83
CA LYS A 190 14.49 -18.49 -22.75
C LYS A 190 13.57 -18.10 -21.61
N VAL A 191 12.29 -17.79 -21.92
CA VAL A 191 11.34 -17.32 -20.96
C VAL A 191 10.67 -18.50 -20.26
N LYS A 192 10.66 -18.45 -18.93
CA LYS A 192 9.98 -19.39 -18.06
C LYS A 192 8.50 -19.04 -17.91
N SER A 193 8.23 -17.77 -17.62
CA SER A 193 6.88 -17.26 -17.37
C SER A 193 6.75 -15.80 -17.73
N ILE A 194 5.54 -15.39 -18.07
CA ILE A 194 5.18 -14.01 -18.29
C ILE A 194 3.96 -13.64 -17.47
N TYR A 195 4.03 -12.51 -16.79
CA TYR A 195 2.98 -11.93 -15.96
C TYR A 195 2.46 -10.68 -16.65
N ILE A 196 1.15 -10.61 -16.92
CA ILE A 196 0.56 -9.54 -17.72
C ILE A 196 -0.62 -8.91 -16.99
N GLN A 197 -0.64 -7.58 -16.92
CA GLN A 197 -1.83 -6.83 -16.51
C GLN A 197 -2.82 -6.79 -17.69
N ALA A 198 -3.82 -7.67 -17.66
CA ALA A 198 -4.79 -7.79 -18.74
C ALA A 198 -6.02 -8.60 -18.35
N GLY A 199 -7.12 -8.31 -19.05
CA GLY A 199 -8.35 -9.08 -18.98
C GLY A 199 -9.34 -8.62 -17.91
N HIS A 200 -10.55 -9.16 -18.05
CA HIS A 200 -11.65 -8.99 -17.10
C HIS A 200 -12.48 -10.25 -17.16
N PHE A 201 -12.28 -11.16 -16.19
CA PHE A 201 -12.82 -12.53 -16.22
C PHE A 201 -13.97 -12.72 -15.22
N ASP A 202 -14.85 -11.73 -15.09
CA ASP A 202 -16.03 -11.79 -14.21
C ASP A 202 -17.27 -12.44 -14.84
N GLY A 203 -17.16 -12.84 -16.11
CA GLY A 203 -18.22 -13.50 -16.87
C GLY A 203 -19.22 -12.55 -17.54
N ASN A 204 -19.08 -11.22 -17.38
CA ASN A 204 -20.02 -10.25 -17.97
C ASN A 204 -19.68 -9.93 -19.43
N ASP A 205 -18.52 -9.32 -19.69
CA ASP A 205 -18.16 -8.86 -21.03
C ASP A 205 -16.81 -9.39 -21.54
N ASN A 206 -15.95 -9.92 -20.64
CA ASN A 206 -14.61 -10.43 -20.95
C ASN A 206 -13.72 -9.42 -21.67
N LEU A 207 -13.84 -8.14 -21.36
CA LEU A 207 -13.00 -7.10 -21.97
C LEU A 207 -11.52 -7.36 -21.71
N SER A 208 -10.68 -6.99 -22.67
CA SER A 208 -9.27 -7.32 -22.63
C SER A 208 -8.42 -6.42 -21.71
N GLY A 209 -9.01 -5.39 -21.12
CA GLY A 209 -8.29 -4.36 -20.37
C GLY A 209 -7.81 -3.20 -21.27
N TYR A 210 -7.40 -2.12 -20.62
CA TYR A 210 -7.02 -0.88 -21.31
C TYR A 210 -5.81 -1.08 -22.24
N ASN A 211 -4.70 -1.62 -21.73
CA ASN A 211 -3.45 -1.80 -22.45
C ASN A 211 -3.63 -2.66 -23.71
N MET A 212 -4.36 -3.76 -23.56
CA MET A 212 -4.60 -4.69 -24.66
C MET A 212 -5.49 -4.10 -25.76
N ARG A 213 -6.52 -3.33 -25.43
CA ARG A 213 -7.39 -2.71 -26.47
C ARG A 213 -6.77 -1.49 -27.12
N THR A 214 -5.95 -0.71 -26.38
CA THR A 214 -5.23 0.45 -26.91
C THR A 214 -4.24 0.04 -28.02
N ALA A 215 -3.57 -1.10 -27.85
CA ALA A 215 -2.69 -1.71 -28.82
C ALA A 215 -3.25 -3.06 -29.36
N SER A 216 -4.55 -3.09 -29.72
CA SER A 216 -5.28 -4.33 -30.00
C SER A 216 -4.63 -5.22 -31.05
N ARG A 217 -4.04 -4.63 -32.10
CA ARG A 217 -3.30 -5.37 -33.13
C ARG A 217 -2.06 -6.06 -32.56
N ALA A 218 -1.29 -5.37 -31.74
CA ALA A 218 -0.10 -5.93 -31.10
C ALA A 218 -0.48 -7.06 -30.14
N ALA A 219 -1.53 -6.84 -29.34
CA ALA A 219 -2.07 -7.88 -28.44
C ALA A 219 -2.51 -9.13 -29.25
N ALA A 220 -3.19 -8.95 -30.38
CA ALA A 220 -3.60 -10.06 -31.24
C ALA A 220 -2.40 -10.87 -31.72
N VAL A 221 -1.34 -10.23 -32.20
CA VAL A 221 -0.10 -10.89 -32.65
C VAL A 221 0.55 -11.65 -31.50
N PHE A 222 0.65 -11.02 -30.32
CA PHE A 222 1.25 -11.63 -29.15
C PHE A 222 0.51 -12.89 -28.72
N TYR A 223 -0.80 -12.82 -28.48
CA TYR A 223 -1.59 -13.97 -27.99
C TYR A 223 -1.72 -15.09 -29.02
N ASP A 224 -1.70 -14.77 -30.32
CA ASP A 224 -1.73 -15.78 -31.38
C ASP A 224 -0.42 -16.59 -31.46
N LYS A 225 0.72 -15.93 -31.21
CA LYS A 225 2.05 -16.51 -31.37
C LYS A 225 2.71 -16.94 -30.03
N LEU A 226 2.09 -16.69 -28.89
CA LEU A 226 2.68 -17.01 -27.57
C LEU A 226 3.05 -18.50 -27.49
N PRO A 227 4.32 -18.84 -27.20
CA PRO A 227 4.74 -20.25 -27.06
C PRO A 227 4.01 -20.96 -25.91
N ARG A 228 3.50 -22.14 -26.19
CA ARG A 228 2.69 -22.93 -25.23
C ARG A 228 3.48 -23.45 -24.02
N ASN A 229 4.80 -23.48 -24.11
CA ASN A 229 5.69 -23.90 -23.03
C ASN A 229 6.08 -22.76 -22.09
N VAL A 230 5.58 -21.55 -22.29
CA VAL A 230 5.76 -20.41 -21.39
C VAL A 230 4.51 -20.26 -20.54
N ASP A 231 4.66 -20.25 -19.22
CA ASP A 231 3.54 -20.02 -18.30
C ASP A 231 3.06 -18.57 -18.41
N LEU A 232 1.76 -18.39 -18.63
CA LEU A 232 1.09 -17.09 -18.71
C LEU A 232 0.25 -16.86 -17.46
N ILE A 233 0.56 -15.82 -16.70
CA ILE A 233 -0.23 -15.41 -15.55
C ILE A 233 -0.81 -14.02 -15.82
N LEU A 234 -2.12 -13.89 -15.71
CA LEU A 234 -2.84 -12.65 -15.96
C LEU A 234 -3.29 -12.01 -14.66
N SER A 235 -3.11 -10.71 -14.53
CA SER A 235 -3.69 -9.88 -13.49
C SER A 235 -4.87 -9.10 -14.07
N PRO A 236 -6.12 -9.53 -13.83
CA PRO A 236 -7.29 -8.87 -14.39
C PRO A 236 -7.54 -7.48 -13.78
N THR A 237 -8.17 -6.61 -14.58
CA THR A 237 -8.51 -5.24 -14.18
C THR A 237 -9.29 -5.19 -12.86
N ASN A 238 -10.30 -6.05 -12.70
CA ASN A 238 -11.14 -6.09 -11.50
C ASN A 238 -10.40 -6.48 -10.21
N VAL A 239 -9.24 -7.15 -10.30
CA VAL A 239 -8.40 -7.44 -9.13
C VAL A 239 -7.66 -6.19 -8.67
N GLY A 240 -7.02 -5.46 -9.57
CA GLY A 240 -6.35 -4.21 -9.24
C GLY A 240 -7.30 -3.09 -8.81
N GLU A 241 -8.54 -3.08 -9.32
CA GLU A 241 -9.57 -2.12 -8.91
C GLU A 241 -9.97 -2.23 -7.44
N MET A 242 -9.74 -3.37 -6.79
CA MET A 242 -9.96 -3.54 -5.36
C MET A 242 -8.90 -2.86 -4.49
N MET A 243 -7.74 -2.53 -5.06
CA MET A 243 -6.56 -2.04 -4.35
C MET A 243 -6.43 -0.53 -4.54
N ASP A 244 -6.98 0.23 -3.62
CA ASP A 244 -6.96 1.69 -3.66
C ASP A 244 -5.86 2.24 -2.75
N TYR A 245 -4.79 2.78 -3.35
CA TYR A 245 -3.75 3.49 -2.64
C TYR A 245 -4.04 4.99 -2.71
N THR A 246 -4.59 5.53 -1.63
CA THR A 246 -5.07 6.91 -1.62
C THR A 246 -3.92 7.91 -1.80
N SER A 247 -4.15 9.02 -2.47
CA SER A 247 -3.13 10.09 -2.61
C SER A 247 -2.62 10.56 -1.26
N ALA A 248 -3.49 10.51 -0.30
CA ALA A 248 -3.26 10.80 1.09
C ALA A 248 -2.20 9.90 1.70
N ASP A 249 -2.33 8.61 1.54
CA ASP A 249 -1.40 7.63 2.03
C ASP A 249 -0.07 7.70 1.28
N ILE A 250 -0.12 7.88 -0.04
CA ILE A 250 1.06 8.04 -0.90
C ILE A 250 1.92 9.21 -0.40
N LEU A 251 1.34 10.39 -0.21
CA LEU A 251 2.07 11.56 0.25
C LEU A 251 2.64 11.40 1.67
N THR A 252 1.93 10.66 2.52
CA THR A 252 2.41 10.31 3.87
C THR A 252 3.59 9.35 3.80
N ASP A 253 3.48 8.30 3.00
CA ASP A 253 4.52 7.28 2.88
C ASP A 253 5.80 7.82 2.23
N LEU A 254 5.69 8.89 1.42
CA LEU A 254 6.81 9.60 0.78
C LEU A 254 7.23 10.88 1.52
N SER A 255 6.86 11.01 2.79
CA SER A 255 7.19 12.21 3.60
C SER A 255 8.67 12.38 3.92
N TYR A 256 9.50 11.38 3.66
CA TYR A 256 10.93 11.38 3.97
C TYR A 256 11.75 12.35 3.09
N THR A 257 11.23 12.80 1.95
CA THR A 257 11.86 13.84 1.11
C THR A 257 10.85 14.53 0.21
N ASP A 258 11.09 15.79 -0.12
CA ASP A 258 10.31 16.53 -1.13
C ASP A 258 10.78 16.25 -2.56
N LEU A 259 11.95 15.62 -2.71
CA LEU A 259 12.53 15.28 -4.02
C LEU A 259 12.11 13.92 -4.55
N ASN A 260 11.26 13.15 -3.84
CA ASN A 260 10.78 11.89 -4.39
C ASN A 260 9.96 12.14 -5.66
N PRO A 261 10.29 11.51 -6.80
CA PRO A 261 9.61 11.77 -8.07
C PRO A 261 8.11 11.43 -8.02
N ILE A 262 7.69 10.38 -7.29
CA ILE A 262 6.25 10.07 -7.10
C ILE A 262 5.57 11.19 -6.29
N LYS A 263 6.20 11.65 -5.20
CA LYS A 263 5.66 12.76 -4.40
C LYS A 263 5.47 14.01 -5.27
N THR A 264 6.44 14.31 -6.12
CA THR A 264 6.34 15.44 -7.06
C THR A 264 5.19 15.25 -8.05
N VAL A 265 4.97 14.03 -8.56
CA VAL A 265 3.82 13.72 -9.40
C VAL A 265 2.52 14.05 -8.66
N TYR A 266 2.35 13.57 -7.44
CA TYR A 266 1.14 13.77 -6.65
C TYR A 266 0.93 15.20 -6.15
N THR A 267 1.96 16.03 -6.10
CA THR A 267 1.86 17.42 -5.68
C THR A 267 1.74 18.42 -6.82
N GLN A 268 2.17 18.07 -8.03
CA GLN A 268 2.28 19.01 -9.16
C GLN A 268 1.33 18.70 -10.33
N PHE A 269 0.69 17.53 -10.38
CA PHE A 269 -0.10 17.08 -11.53
C PHE A 269 -1.55 16.72 -11.20
N ASP A 270 -2.15 17.36 -10.19
CA ASP A 270 -3.56 17.17 -9.81
C ASP A 270 -3.98 15.70 -9.55
N CYS A 271 -3.06 14.90 -9.01
CA CYS A 271 -3.36 13.54 -8.58
C CYS A 271 -4.14 13.56 -7.24
N GLU A 272 -5.29 14.23 -7.20
CA GLU A 272 -6.10 14.33 -5.97
C GLU A 272 -6.71 13.01 -5.55
N VAL A 273 -7.02 12.16 -6.52
CA VAL A 273 -7.52 10.81 -6.31
C VAL A 273 -6.33 9.86 -6.26
N GLY A 274 -6.31 8.93 -5.33
CA GLY A 274 -5.28 7.89 -5.27
C GLY A 274 -5.19 7.08 -6.56
N GLN A 275 -4.34 6.07 -6.55
CA GLN A 275 -4.16 5.15 -7.66
C GLN A 275 -4.67 3.76 -7.29
N ARG A 276 -5.39 3.13 -8.20
CA ARG A 276 -5.68 1.71 -8.14
C ARG A 276 -4.48 0.93 -8.63
N MET A 277 -4.12 -0.12 -7.91
CA MET A 277 -2.85 -0.83 -8.11
C MET A 277 -3.04 -2.04 -9.02
N TRP A 278 -3.09 -1.83 -10.33
CA TRP A 278 -3.23 -2.91 -11.30
C TRP A 278 -1.90 -3.64 -11.55
N ASP A 279 -0.82 -2.91 -11.75
CA ASP A 279 0.48 -3.39 -12.24
C ASP A 279 1.28 -4.12 -11.17
N THR A 280 1.20 -3.64 -9.93
CA THR A 280 1.95 -4.18 -8.80
C THR A 280 1.64 -5.66 -8.53
N ASN A 281 0.44 -6.13 -8.88
CA ASN A 281 0.06 -7.53 -8.75
C ASN A 281 0.93 -8.47 -9.59
N CYS A 282 1.29 -8.04 -10.81
CA CYS A 282 2.17 -8.80 -11.68
C CYS A 282 3.57 -8.92 -11.06
N VAL A 283 4.09 -7.83 -10.48
CA VAL A 283 5.40 -7.80 -9.83
C VAL A 283 5.42 -8.71 -8.60
N VAL A 284 4.44 -8.56 -7.70
CA VAL A 284 4.37 -9.36 -6.46
C VAL A 284 4.29 -10.85 -6.78
N ASN A 285 3.39 -11.27 -7.69
CA ASN A 285 3.27 -12.68 -8.03
C ASN A 285 4.53 -13.22 -8.74
N ALA A 286 5.14 -12.44 -9.63
CA ALA A 286 6.36 -12.84 -10.33
C ALA A 286 7.55 -13.09 -9.38
N VAL A 287 7.64 -12.31 -8.30
CA VAL A 287 8.74 -12.39 -7.34
C VAL A 287 8.47 -13.36 -6.20
N LEU A 288 7.30 -13.26 -5.56
CA LEU A 288 6.97 -14.02 -4.36
C LEU A 288 6.28 -15.35 -4.67
N GLY A 289 5.70 -15.51 -5.85
CA GLY A 289 5.12 -16.75 -6.34
C GLY A 289 3.61 -16.88 -6.13
N ASP A 290 3.08 -18.02 -6.56
CA ASP A 290 1.63 -18.29 -6.64
C ASP A 290 0.90 -18.30 -5.29
N GLY A 291 1.63 -18.44 -4.17
CA GLY A 291 1.04 -18.42 -2.83
C GLY A 291 0.45 -17.07 -2.41
N GLU A 292 0.82 -15.99 -3.11
CA GLU A 292 0.37 -14.62 -2.83
C GLU A 292 -1.03 -14.30 -3.39
N TYR A 293 -1.52 -15.11 -4.32
CA TYR A 293 -2.79 -14.89 -5.02
C TYR A 293 -3.59 -16.17 -5.13
N ASN A 294 -4.92 -16.05 -5.11
CA ASN A 294 -5.79 -17.11 -5.56
C ASN A 294 -5.77 -17.15 -7.09
N LEU A 295 -5.35 -18.26 -7.66
CA LEU A 295 -5.28 -18.43 -9.11
C LEU A 295 -6.40 -19.30 -9.64
N SER A 296 -6.87 -18.99 -10.86
CA SER A 296 -7.78 -19.86 -11.59
C SER A 296 -7.19 -21.25 -11.82
N PRO A 297 -7.98 -22.27 -12.13
CA PRO A 297 -7.46 -23.48 -12.77
C PRO A 297 -6.66 -23.13 -14.02
N ARG A 298 -5.80 -24.04 -14.50
CA ARG A 298 -5.10 -23.88 -15.79
C ARG A 298 -6.09 -23.82 -16.95
N GLY A 299 -5.72 -23.13 -18.01
CA GLY A 299 -6.52 -23.00 -19.21
C GLY A 299 -5.76 -22.36 -20.38
N TRP A 300 -6.50 -22.07 -21.42
CA TRP A 300 -6.03 -21.37 -22.62
C TRP A 300 -6.67 -19.99 -22.70
N VAL A 301 -5.90 -19.01 -23.13
CA VAL A 301 -6.40 -17.66 -23.42
C VAL A 301 -6.44 -17.46 -24.93
N ARG A 302 -7.57 -16.94 -25.40
CA ARG A 302 -7.74 -16.48 -26.77
C ARG A 302 -8.08 -15.00 -26.77
N TYR A 303 -7.32 -14.22 -27.50
CA TYR A 303 -7.60 -12.81 -27.73
C TYR A 303 -8.47 -12.63 -28.98
N LEU A 304 -9.48 -11.78 -28.88
CA LEU A 304 -10.37 -11.42 -29.98
C LEU A 304 -10.19 -9.93 -30.27
N ASP A 305 -9.45 -9.63 -31.34
CA ASP A 305 -9.25 -8.24 -31.76
C ASP A 305 -10.56 -7.65 -32.32
N ARG A 306 -11.08 -6.67 -31.60
CA ARG A 306 -12.29 -5.90 -31.95
C ARG A 306 -12.07 -4.41 -31.68
N GLY A 307 -10.83 -3.94 -31.72
CA GLY A 307 -10.47 -2.58 -31.33
C GLY A 307 -10.83 -2.31 -29.87
N GLU A 308 -11.56 -1.24 -29.62
CA GLU A 308 -12.00 -0.86 -28.25
C GLU A 308 -12.86 -1.92 -27.55
N ALA A 309 -13.53 -2.80 -28.29
CA ALA A 309 -14.34 -3.89 -27.78
C ALA A 309 -13.60 -5.24 -27.76
N SER A 310 -12.26 -5.22 -27.83
CA SER A 310 -11.46 -6.44 -27.79
C SER A 310 -11.66 -7.23 -26.50
N GLN A 311 -11.70 -8.54 -26.64
CA GLN A 311 -12.05 -9.47 -25.57
C GLN A 311 -10.94 -10.51 -25.37
N MET A 312 -10.85 -10.99 -24.14
CA MET A 312 -10.03 -12.14 -23.75
C MET A 312 -10.92 -13.28 -23.25
N ILE A 313 -10.85 -14.41 -23.93
CA ILE A 313 -11.66 -15.60 -23.57
C ILE A 313 -10.74 -16.61 -22.90
N PHE A 314 -11.02 -16.92 -21.65
CA PHE A 314 -10.36 -18.00 -20.93
C PHE A 314 -11.18 -19.29 -21.05
N THR A 315 -10.50 -20.38 -21.41
CA THR A 315 -11.09 -21.72 -21.49
C THR A 315 -10.33 -22.63 -20.53
N PRO A 316 -10.96 -23.14 -19.47
CA PRO A 316 -10.32 -24.07 -18.55
C PRO A 316 -9.88 -25.35 -19.27
N ASP A 317 -8.62 -25.74 -19.04
CA ASP A 317 -8.01 -26.94 -19.60
C ASP A 317 -6.77 -27.29 -18.74
N PRO A 318 -6.65 -28.49 -18.18
CA PRO A 318 -5.50 -28.89 -17.37
C PRO A 318 -4.15 -28.79 -18.09
N ASP A 319 -4.16 -28.94 -19.41
CA ASP A 319 -2.96 -28.86 -20.26
C ASP A 319 -2.64 -27.41 -20.69
N GLY A 320 -3.49 -26.45 -20.29
CA GLY A 320 -3.32 -25.04 -20.60
C GLY A 320 -2.11 -24.41 -19.92
N ASN A 321 -1.53 -23.39 -20.55
CA ASN A 321 -0.39 -22.64 -20.03
C ASN A 321 -0.79 -21.36 -19.29
N ALA A 322 -2.07 -21.01 -19.25
CA ALA A 322 -2.54 -19.76 -18.69
C ALA A 322 -3.28 -19.94 -17.36
N ARG A 323 -3.12 -18.97 -16.49
CA ARG A 323 -3.90 -18.78 -15.24
C ARG A 323 -4.15 -17.29 -15.04
N TYR A 324 -5.11 -16.93 -14.21
CA TYR A 324 -5.35 -15.54 -13.84
C TYR A 324 -5.68 -15.40 -12.34
N HIS A 325 -5.41 -14.22 -11.79
CA HIS A 325 -5.74 -13.88 -10.42
C HIS A 325 -7.26 -13.83 -10.24
N LEU A 326 -7.75 -14.55 -9.25
CA LEU A 326 -9.13 -14.44 -8.81
C LEU A 326 -9.25 -13.24 -7.83
N PRO A 327 -10.37 -12.51 -7.86
CA PRO A 327 -10.58 -11.46 -6.90
C PRO A 327 -10.61 -12.04 -5.48
N GLY A 328 -9.97 -11.33 -4.55
CA GLY A 328 -10.05 -11.62 -3.13
C GLY A 328 -11.20 -10.86 -2.46
N ASP A 329 -11.22 -10.89 -1.14
CA ASP A 329 -12.08 -10.04 -0.33
C ASP A 329 -11.40 -8.70 -0.01
N THR A 330 -12.08 -7.85 0.74
CA THR A 330 -11.54 -6.56 1.17
C THR A 330 -10.25 -6.70 1.98
N TYR A 331 -10.14 -7.76 2.81
CA TYR A 331 -8.95 -8.02 3.60
C TYR A 331 -7.73 -8.30 2.73
N PHE A 332 -7.90 -9.15 1.70
CA PHE A 332 -6.86 -9.42 0.71
C PHE A 332 -6.39 -8.12 0.02
N ALA A 333 -7.33 -7.27 -0.42
CA ALA A 333 -7.01 -6.01 -1.07
C ALA A 333 -6.23 -5.06 -0.13
N GLU A 334 -6.67 -4.95 1.13
CA GLU A 334 -5.97 -4.15 2.15
C GLU A 334 -4.55 -4.68 2.41
N GLU A 335 -4.37 -6.00 2.48
CA GLU A 335 -3.05 -6.63 2.66
C GLU A 335 -2.10 -6.28 1.50
N LYS A 336 -2.57 -6.39 0.26
CA LYS A 336 -1.75 -6.06 -0.92
C LYS A 336 -1.39 -4.57 -0.98
N VAL A 337 -2.32 -3.67 -0.66
CA VAL A 337 -2.00 -2.23 -0.54
C VAL A 337 -0.95 -1.98 0.56
N MET A 338 -1.02 -2.70 1.67
CA MET A 338 -0.03 -2.59 2.74
C MET A 338 1.36 -3.04 2.29
N ASP A 339 1.45 -4.10 1.48
CA ASP A 339 2.72 -4.54 0.90
C ASP A 339 3.31 -3.47 -0.04
N ILE A 340 2.48 -2.88 -0.89
CA ILE A 340 2.90 -1.77 -1.77
C ILE A 340 3.40 -0.58 -0.94
N ARG A 341 2.67 -0.19 0.10
CA ARG A 341 3.05 0.92 1.00
C ARG A 341 4.39 0.67 1.69
N ARG A 342 4.67 -0.57 2.09
CA ARG A 342 5.95 -0.96 2.69
C ARG A 342 7.12 -0.68 1.73
N HIS A 343 6.97 -1.06 0.47
CA HIS A 343 7.98 -0.81 -0.57
C HIS A 343 8.08 0.68 -0.91
N THR A 344 6.96 1.40 -0.98
CA THR A 344 6.93 2.84 -1.24
C THR A 344 7.71 3.66 -0.19
N ARG A 345 7.69 3.21 1.06
CA ARG A 345 8.43 3.84 2.16
C ARG A 345 9.94 3.55 2.14
N MET A 346 10.37 2.62 1.29
CA MET A 346 11.79 2.30 1.16
C MET A 346 12.58 3.53 0.74
N LEU A 347 13.69 3.75 1.43
CA LEU A 347 14.62 4.81 1.05
C LEU A 347 15.43 4.40 -0.17
N PRO A 348 15.69 5.35 -1.06
CA PRO A 348 16.62 5.13 -2.14
C PRO A 348 18.01 4.83 -1.61
N ARG A 349 18.77 4.01 -2.33
CA ARG A 349 20.22 3.90 -2.12
C ARG A 349 20.87 5.28 -2.26
N PRO A 350 22.09 5.46 -1.73
CA PRO A 350 22.86 6.66 -2.02
C PRO A 350 22.94 6.87 -3.53
N SER A 351 22.28 7.92 -3.98
CA SER A 351 22.23 8.33 -5.36
C SER A 351 22.92 9.69 -5.52
N ALA A 352 22.98 10.20 -6.74
CA ALA A 352 23.48 11.55 -7.00
C ALA A 352 22.62 12.67 -6.36
N TYR A 353 21.50 12.29 -5.73
CA TYR A 353 20.61 13.22 -5.02
C TYR A 353 21.04 13.36 -3.56
N SER A 354 21.24 14.58 -3.09
CA SER A 354 21.25 14.85 -1.67
C SER A 354 19.80 14.88 -1.19
N ILE A 355 19.42 13.92 -0.38
CA ILE A 355 18.10 13.90 0.25
C ILE A 355 18.21 14.66 1.55
N GLU A 356 17.67 15.88 1.60
CA GLU A 356 17.54 16.63 2.84
C GLU A 356 16.24 16.23 3.54
N ALA A 357 16.32 16.03 4.86
CA ALA A 357 15.11 15.80 5.64
C ALA A 357 14.19 17.03 5.49
N PRO A 358 12.88 16.83 5.23
CA PRO A 358 11.96 17.93 5.07
C PRO A 358 11.97 18.81 6.32
N GLN A 359 12.17 20.13 6.11
CA GLN A 359 12.03 21.10 7.18
C GLN A 359 10.55 21.21 7.56
N PRO A 360 10.18 21.28 8.83
CA PRO A 360 8.81 21.53 9.24
C PRO A 360 8.37 22.90 8.69
N GLN A 361 7.36 22.91 7.82
CA GLN A 361 6.95 24.12 7.11
C GLN A 361 6.14 25.09 7.96
N LEU A 362 5.51 24.62 9.06
CA LEU A 362 4.70 25.49 9.93
C LEU A 362 4.75 25.03 11.39
N THR A 363 4.58 25.97 12.30
CA THR A 363 4.34 25.68 13.73
C THR A 363 2.87 25.34 13.97
N GLY A 364 2.54 24.64 15.06
CA GLY A 364 1.16 24.34 15.41
C GLY A 364 0.27 25.59 15.55
N ALA A 365 0.83 26.70 15.99
CA ALA A 365 0.14 28.00 16.08
C ALA A 365 -0.27 28.53 14.69
N ASP A 366 0.59 28.36 13.69
CA ASP A 366 0.31 28.79 12.32
C ASP A 366 -0.79 27.94 11.70
N ALA A 367 -0.80 26.65 11.96
CA ALA A 367 -1.83 25.72 11.49
C ALA A 367 -3.21 26.06 12.07
N ALA A 368 -3.28 26.38 13.37
CA ALA A 368 -4.51 26.77 14.02
C ALA A 368 -5.05 28.11 13.49
N GLN A 369 -4.18 29.09 13.25
CA GLN A 369 -4.59 30.35 12.64
C GLN A 369 -5.12 30.16 11.22
N TRP A 370 -4.43 29.38 10.40
CA TRP A 370 -4.86 29.06 9.04
C TRP A 370 -6.22 28.34 9.03
N ALA A 371 -6.44 27.42 9.99
CA ALA A 371 -7.71 26.72 10.14
C ALA A 371 -8.85 27.68 10.53
N ARG A 372 -8.61 28.65 11.44
CA ARG A 372 -9.62 29.67 11.83
C ARG A 372 -10.06 30.50 10.62
N GLU A 373 -9.11 30.92 9.79
CA GLU A 373 -9.39 31.73 8.60
C GLU A 373 -10.18 31.00 7.51
N ARG A 374 -10.10 29.65 7.48
CA ARG A 374 -10.68 28.77 6.46
C ARG A 374 -11.70 27.76 7.00
N LEU A 375 -12.16 27.96 8.23
CA LEU A 375 -12.97 26.98 8.94
C LEU A 375 -14.19 26.53 8.14
N ALA A 376 -14.93 27.45 7.52
CA ALA A 376 -16.09 27.12 6.71
C ALA A 376 -15.73 26.23 5.51
N GLN A 377 -14.64 26.55 4.80
CA GLN A 377 -14.18 25.78 3.64
C GLN A 377 -13.73 24.36 4.03
N LEU A 378 -13.01 24.23 5.16
CA LEU A 378 -12.54 22.95 5.68
C LEU A 378 -13.71 22.07 6.10
N VAL A 379 -14.71 22.66 6.76
CA VAL A 379 -15.93 21.97 7.17
C VAL A 379 -16.72 21.51 5.96
N ASP A 380 -16.92 22.38 4.96
CA ASP A 380 -17.64 22.03 3.73
C ASP A 380 -16.92 20.94 2.94
N LYS A 381 -15.59 21.00 2.85
CA LYS A 381 -14.77 19.96 2.21
C LYS A 381 -14.94 18.61 2.91
N TYR A 382 -14.84 18.58 4.23
CA TYR A 382 -15.04 17.34 5.01
C TYR A 382 -16.48 16.79 4.83
N MET A 383 -17.49 17.65 5.00
CA MET A 383 -18.88 17.27 4.87
C MET A 383 -19.26 16.75 3.48
N GLY A 384 -18.57 17.21 2.44
CA GLY A 384 -18.74 16.73 1.07
C GLY A 384 -18.16 15.32 0.84
N ALA A 385 -17.10 14.96 1.56
CA ALA A 385 -16.42 13.67 1.45
C ALA A 385 -16.95 12.62 2.44
N ALA A 386 -17.32 13.02 3.66
CA ALA A 386 -17.76 12.13 4.72
C ALA A 386 -19.28 11.91 4.68
N ALA A 387 -19.70 10.64 4.70
CA ALA A 387 -21.14 10.32 4.73
C ALA A 387 -21.76 10.70 6.09
N ASN A 388 -21.33 10.05 7.17
CA ASN A 388 -21.87 10.25 8.53
C ASN A 388 -20.86 9.91 9.63
N THR A 389 -19.57 9.79 9.29
CA THR A 389 -18.49 9.45 10.24
C THR A 389 -17.60 10.66 10.48
N LEU A 390 -17.38 11.00 11.73
CA LEU A 390 -16.42 11.98 12.18
C LEU A 390 -15.19 11.28 12.74
N ASP A 391 -14.09 11.32 11.99
CA ASP A 391 -12.82 10.69 12.31
C ASP A 391 -11.72 11.76 12.45
N PRO A 392 -11.06 11.88 13.60
CA PRO A 392 -9.96 12.81 13.81
C PRO A 392 -8.81 12.68 12.79
N ASN A 393 -8.55 11.46 12.31
CA ASN A 393 -7.49 11.26 11.31
C ASN A 393 -7.87 11.89 9.97
N GLU A 394 -9.13 11.73 9.54
CA GLU A 394 -9.63 12.38 8.32
C GLU A 394 -9.66 13.90 8.46
N VAL A 395 -9.95 14.43 9.66
CA VAL A 395 -9.85 15.88 9.91
C VAL A 395 -8.41 16.37 9.73
N ARG A 396 -7.41 15.63 10.22
CA ARG A 396 -6.00 15.98 10.05
C ARG A 396 -5.57 16.00 8.58
N HIS A 397 -6.17 15.17 7.74
CA HIS A 397 -5.89 15.17 6.31
C HIS A 397 -6.21 16.50 5.62
N LEU A 398 -7.09 17.33 6.18
CA LEU A 398 -7.36 18.68 5.69
C LEU A 398 -6.14 19.61 5.79
N PHE A 399 -5.17 19.28 6.62
CA PHE A 399 -3.95 20.07 6.85
C PHE A 399 -2.75 19.67 5.99
N ARG A 400 -2.93 18.74 5.04
CA ARG A 400 -1.86 18.34 4.11
C ARG A 400 -1.26 19.49 3.31
N PRO A 401 -2.05 20.48 2.82
CA PRO A 401 -1.48 21.64 2.15
C PRO A 401 -0.53 22.47 3.05
N LEU A 402 -0.59 22.24 4.36
CA LEU A 402 0.28 22.89 5.36
C LEU A 402 1.45 22.00 5.80
N GLY A 403 1.65 20.85 5.17
CA GLY A 403 2.73 19.94 5.52
C GLY A 403 2.38 18.89 6.58
N TYR A 404 1.10 18.57 6.79
CA TYR A 404 0.73 17.39 7.57
C TYR A 404 1.16 16.11 6.84
N THR A 405 1.99 15.30 7.49
CA THR A 405 2.61 14.09 6.92
C THR A 405 2.21 12.81 7.67
N GLY A 406 1.37 12.91 8.70
CA GLY A 406 1.08 11.80 9.61
C GLY A 406 2.13 11.61 10.72
N THR A 407 3.40 11.97 10.47
CA THR A 407 4.49 11.87 11.47
C THR A 407 4.57 13.07 12.39
N ASN A 408 3.89 14.16 12.05
CA ASN A 408 3.89 15.45 12.76
C ASN A 408 2.48 15.81 13.29
N ALA A 409 1.70 14.82 13.67
CA ALA A 409 0.32 15.02 14.13
C ALA A 409 0.21 15.98 15.33
N ALA A 410 1.21 16.01 16.20
CA ALA A 410 1.23 16.89 17.36
C ALA A 410 1.19 18.38 16.99
N ASP A 411 1.81 18.76 15.86
CA ASP A 411 1.87 20.15 15.39
C ASP A 411 0.49 20.65 14.90
N PHE A 412 -0.43 19.75 14.60
CA PHE A 412 -1.75 20.06 14.07
C PHE A 412 -2.89 19.86 15.07
N ARG A 413 -2.59 19.51 16.32
CA ARG A 413 -3.61 19.16 17.34
C ARG A 413 -4.61 20.30 17.56
N GLU A 414 -4.15 21.53 17.78
CA GLU A 414 -5.04 22.69 18.00
C GLU A 414 -5.92 22.99 16.78
N ALA A 415 -5.35 22.85 15.58
CA ALA A 415 -6.09 23.03 14.33
C ALA A 415 -7.15 21.94 14.13
N GLU A 416 -6.80 20.69 14.45
CA GLU A 416 -7.71 19.56 14.42
C GLU A 416 -8.90 19.74 15.36
N GLU A 417 -8.63 20.05 16.64
CA GLU A 417 -9.67 20.24 17.66
C GLU A 417 -10.67 21.33 17.24
N LEU A 418 -10.17 22.44 16.69
CA LEU A 418 -11.00 23.54 16.20
C LEU A 418 -11.95 23.08 15.07
N VAL A 419 -11.43 22.34 14.08
CA VAL A 419 -12.23 21.87 12.95
C VAL A 419 -13.14 20.74 13.38
N TYR A 420 -12.68 19.82 14.21
CA TYR A 420 -13.45 18.71 14.74
C TYR A 420 -14.69 19.18 15.50
N ASP A 421 -14.53 20.18 16.36
CA ASP A 421 -15.63 20.74 17.14
C ASP A 421 -16.72 21.36 16.25
N CYS A 422 -16.32 22.11 15.24
CA CYS A 422 -17.26 22.68 14.27
C CYS A 422 -17.94 21.59 13.44
N LEU A 423 -17.21 20.55 13.04
CA LEU A 423 -17.76 19.40 12.31
C LEU A 423 -18.77 18.64 13.14
N LEU A 424 -18.48 18.38 14.42
CA LEU A 424 -19.42 17.71 15.33
C LEU A 424 -20.77 18.45 15.36
N GLU A 425 -20.77 19.78 15.53
CA GLU A 425 -21.99 20.58 15.53
C GLU A 425 -22.75 20.48 14.19
N LYS A 426 -22.05 20.61 13.07
CA LYS A 426 -22.67 20.57 11.74
C LYS A 426 -23.22 19.18 11.39
N MET A 427 -22.50 18.13 11.73
CA MET A 427 -22.91 16.74 11.48
C MET A 427 -24.10 16.34 12.35
N VAL A 428 -24.13 16.75 13.62
CA VAL A 428 -25.30 16.58 14.48
C VAL A 428 -26.51 17.31 13.89
N GLN A 429 -26.37 18.57 13.49
CA GLN A 429 -27.45 19.34 12.87
C GLN A 429 -27.95 18.69 11.57
N LYS A 430 -27.04 18.10 10.77
CA LYS A 430 -27.40 17.34 9.56
C LYS A 430 -28.22 16.11 9.92
N ALA A 431 -27.73 15.28 10.85
CA ALA A 431 -28.39 14.06 11.28
C ALA A 431 -29.81 14.34 11.80
N LEU A 432 -29.98 15.37 12.64
CA LEU A 432 -31.28 15.77 13.19
C LEU A 432 -32.23 16.25 12.09
N ARG A 433 -31.77 16.99 11.09
CA ARG A 433 -32.61 17.41 9.93
C ARG A 433 -33.04 16.21 9.10
N GLU A 434 -32.23 15.15 9.04
CA GLU A 434 -32.55 13.89 8.37
C GLU A 434 -33.42 12.96 9.24
N GLY A 435 -33.85 13.42 10.41
CA GLY A 435 -34.73 12.68 11.33
C GLY A 435 -33.97 11.63 12.18
N ASN A 436 -32.65 11.71 12.25
CA ASN A 436 -31.83 10.76 12.98
C ASN A 436 -31.19 11.44 14.20
N SER A 437 -31.46 10.91 15.40
CA SER A 437 -30.90 11.37 16.67
C SER A 437 -29.98 10.35 17.35
N ASP A 438 -29.51 9.36 16.58
CA ASP A 438 -28.64 8.29 17.09
C ASP A 438 -27.18 8.67 16.91
N LEU A 439 -26.40 8.54 18.00
CA LEU A 439 -24.96 8.71 18.02
C LEU A 439 -24.28 7.37 18.36
N THR A 440 -23.36 6.96 17.51
CA THR A 440 -22.48 5.84 17.80
C THR A 440 -21.06 6.36 18.04
N ILE A 441 -20.47 6.04 19.17
CA ILE A 441 -19.08 6.41 19.52
C ILE A 441 -18.24 5.14 19.48
N VAL A 442 -17.27 5.07 18.56
CA VAL A 442 -16.32 3.97 18.48
C VAL A 442 -15.04 4.38 19.20
N MET A 443 -14.63 3.63 20.23
CA MET A 443 -13.48 3.98 21.06
C MET A 443 -12.54 2.79 21.29
N GLY A 444 -11.30 3.08 21.62
CA GLY A 444 -10.28 2.07 21.95
C GLY A 444 -8.87 2.58 21.68
N PRO A 445 -7.84 1.80 22.04
CA PRO A 445 -6.45 2.18 21.82
C PRO A 445 -6.15 2.51 20.36
N PRO A 446 -5.07 3.26 20.06
CA PRO A 446 -4.59 3.40 18.69
C PRO A 446 -4.40 2.03 18.01
N ALA A 447 -4.79 1.94 16.75
CA ALA A 447 -4.66 0.73 15.93
C ALA A 447 -5.30 -0.56 16.52
N SER A 448 -6.32 -0.41 17.39
CA SER A 448 -7.08 -1.54 17.97
C SER A 448 -8.06 -2.19 17.00
N GLY A 449 -8.33 -1.59 15.84
CA GLY A 449 -9.31 -2.08 14.86
C GLY A 449 -10.62 -1.29 14.82
N LYS A 450 -10.67 -0.06 15.37
CA LYS A 450 -11.86 0.80 15.38
C LYS A 450 -12.45 1.02 13.97
N SER A 451 -11.63 1.44 13.02
CA SER A 451 -12.08 1.69 11.63
C SER A 451 -12.60 0.41 10.97
N THR A 452 -12.01 -0.75 11.29
CA THR A 452 -12.52 -2.06 10.89
C THR A 452 -13.90 -2.32 11.49
N ALA A 453 -14.10 -1.97 12.77
CA ALA A 453 -15.40 -2.11 13.42
C ALA A 453 -16.46 -1.22 12.75
N VAL A 454 -16.15 0.02 12.43
CA VAL A 454 -17.06 0.94 11.70
C VAL A 454 -17.48 0.33 10.38
N LYS A 455 -16.55 -0.18 9.58
CA LYS A 455 -16.81 -0.79 8.26
C LYS A 455 -17.58 -2.10 8.38
N SER A 456 -17.12 -3.03 9.23
CA SER A 456 -17.64 -4.41 9.32
C SER A 456 -19.03 -4.48 9.94
N LEU A 457 -19.36 -3.58 10.85
CA LEU A 457 -20.65 -3.56 11.53
C LEU A 457 -21.74 -2.82 10.75
N ASN A 458 -21.41 -2.32 9.56
CA ASN A 458 -22.30 -1.53 8.72
C ASN A 458 -23.03 -0.42 9.53
N LEU A 459 -22.24 0.24 10.40
CA LEU A 459 -22.76 1.29 11.28
C LEU A 459 -23.26 2.53 10.49
N GLY A 460 -22.92 2.60 9.19
CA GLY A 460 -23.24 3.71 8.31
C GLY A 460 -24.74 4.00 8.09
N GLY A 461 -25.64 3.11 8.54
CA GLY A 461 -27.09 3.34 8.55
C GLY A 461 -27.64 3.91 9.85
N SER A 462 -26.82 4.12 10.88
CA SER A 462 -27.25 4.38 12.26
C SER A 462 -26.93 5.78 12.78
N GLY A 463 -27.14 6.81 11.98
CA GLY A 463 -26.93 8.19 12.45
C GLY A 463 -25.49 8.65 12.39
N LEU A 464 -25.08 9.50 13.33
CA LEU A 464 -23.72 10.02 13.41
C LEU A 464 -22.79 9.00 14.08
N ILE A 465 -21.62 8.77 13.49
CA ILE A 465 -20.55 7.96 14.05
C ILE A 465 -19.37 8.88 14.41
N CYS A 466 -18.88 8.81 15.64
CA CYS A 466 -17.65 9.45 16.08
C CYS A 466 -16.60 8.37 16.38
N ASP A 467 -15.49 8.35 15.65
CA ASP A 467 -14.33 7.49 15.93
C ASP A 467 -13.31 8.27 16.77
N GLY A 468 -12.66 7.65 17.74
CA GLY A 468 -11.64 8.29 18.55
C GLY A 468 -10.95 7.35 19.51
N VAL A 469 -9.76 7.75 19.97
CA VAL A 469 -9.03 7.02 21.02
C VAL A 469 -9.67 7.25 22.39
N LEU A 470 -10.06 8.50 22.69
CA LEU A 470 -10.75 8.91 23.92
C LEU A 470 -10.08 8.39 25.20
N SER A 471 -8.74 8.39 25.22
CA SER A 471 -7.92 7.91 26.34
C SER A 471 -7.80 8.92 27.48
N GLU A 472 -8.00 10.21 27.20
CA GLU A 472 -7.94 11.28 28.19
C GLU A 472 -9.15 11.23 29.13
N GLN A 473 -8.91 11.61 30.39
CA GLN A 473 -9.98 11.59 31.39
C GLN A 473 -11.02 12.65 31.06
N GLY A 474 -12.29 12.22 30.96
CA GLY A 474 -13.39 13.10 30.65
C GLY A 474 -13.72 13.25 29.16
N ALA A 475 -12.78 12.94 28.24
CA ALA A 475 -13.01 13.15 26.82
C ALA A 475 -14.27 12.45 26.28
N LEU A 476 -14.51 11.21 26.68
CA LEU A 476 -15.73 10.48 26.32
C LEU A 476 -16.99 11.13 26.93
N ASP A 477 -16.93 11.51 28.20
CA ASP A 477 -18.03 12.14 28.93
C ASP A 477 -18.39 13.49 28.28
N ASP A 478 -17.38 14.27 27.94
CA ASP A 478 -17.56 15.59 27.31
C ASP A 478 -18.17 15.45 25.89
N LEU A 479 -17.71 14.48 25.10
CA LEU A 479 -18.30 14.19 23.80
C LEU A 479 -19.78 13.81 23.91
N ILE A 480 -20.14 12.92 24.85
CA ILE A 480 -21.53 12.51 25.08
C ILE A 480 -22.37 13.71 25.52
N ARG A 481 -21.89 14.50 26.49
CA ARG A 481 -22.61 15.70 26.97
C ARG A 481 -22.81 16.72 25.87
N LYS A 482 -21.77 17.00 25.08
CA LYS A 482 -21.79 17.94 23.96
C LYS A 482 -22.80 17.50 22.90
N ALA A 483 -22.73 16.24 22.48
CA ALA A 483 -23.67 15.71 21.47
C ALA A 483 -25.13 15.71 21.96
N ARG A 484 -25.39 15.38 23.23
CA ARG A 484 -26.72 15.46 23.85
C ARG A 484 -27.24 16.89 23.93
N ALA A 485 -26.40 17.83 24.29
CA ALA A 485 -26.74 19.26 24.31
C ALA A 485 -27.13 19.79 22.92
N LEU A 486 -26.54 19.20 21.86
CA LEU A 486 -26.88 19.49 20.47
C LEU A 486 -28.15 18.78 19.99
N GLY A 487 -28.71 17.81 20.73
CA GLY A 487 -29.98 17.15 20.43
C GLY A 487 -29.92 15.65 20.13
N MET A 488 -28.74 15.00 20.22
CA MET A 488 -28.65 13.54 20.10
C MET A 488 -29.30 12.86 21.30
N GLN A 489 -30.17 11.87 21.04
CA GLN A 489 -31.00 11.24 22.08
C GLN A 489 -30.48 9.86 22.47
N LYS A 490 -30.21 9.01 21.48
CA LYS A 490 -29.69 7.66 21.73
C LYS A 490 -28.19 7.64 21.52
N VAL A 491 -27.45 7.18 22.52
CA VAL A 491 -26.00 7.04 22.45
C VAL A 491 -25.63 5.56 22.59
N THR A 492 -24.87 5.07 21.63
CA THR A 492 -24.26 3.73 21.67
C THR A 492 -22.76 3.90 21.69
N VAL A 493 -22.07 3.26 22.64
CA VAL A 493 -20.61 3.22 22.69
C VAL A 493 -20.13 1.84 22.26
N VAL A 494 -19.20 1.82 21.30
CA VAL A 494 -18.59 0.61 20.73
C VAL A 494 -17.11 0.58 21.10
N PRO A 495 -16.76 0.04 22.28
CA PRO A 495 -15.37 -0.12 22.64
C PRO A 495 -14.74 -1.30 21.90
N VAL A 496 -13.56 -1.07 21.33
CA VAL A 496 -12.78 -2.06 20.57
C VAL A 496 -11.47 -2.33 21.30
N TYR A 497 -11.26 -3.59 21.69
CA TYR A 497 -10.07 -4.03 22.39
C TYR A 497 -9.15 -4.82 21.48
N ASN A 498 -7.86 -4.60 21.66
CA ASN A 498 -6.79 -5.45 21.15
C ASN A 498 -5.66 -5.49 22.18
N ASP A 499 -4.75 -6.45 22.12
CA ASP A 499 -3.56 -6.44 22.97
C ASP A 499 -2.54 -5.39 22.51
N VAL A 500 -1.69 -4.93 23.43
CA VAL A 500 -0.76 -3.83 23.17
C VAL A 500 0.25 -4.15 22.06
N LEU A 501 0.72 -5.39 21.96
CA LEU A 501 1.67 -5.79 20.91
C LEU A 501 1.00 -5.77 19.54
N SER A 502 -0.24 -6.25 19.46
CA SER A 502 -1.04 -6.18 18.23
C SER A 502 -1.35 -4.73 17.83
N CYS A 503 -1.64 -3.85 18.80
CA CYS A 503 -1.80 -2.42 18.53
C CYS A 503 -0.53 -1.81 17.95
N VAL A 504 0.64 -2.11 18.50
CA VAL A 504 1.93 -1.62 17.96
C VAL A 504 2.17 -2.17 16.55
N LYS A 505 1.98 -3.46 16.32
CA LYS A 505 2.11 -4.07 14.98
C LYS A 505 1.19 -3.42 13.95
N ASN A 506 -0.06 -3.18 14.33
CA ASN A 506 -1.04 -2.55 13.45
C ASN A 506 -0.72 -1.05 13.22
N SER A 507 -0.13 -0.37 14.21
CA SER A 507 0.24 1.04 14.09
C SER A 507 1.36 1.28 13.07
N LEU A 508 2.32 0.36 12.96
CA LEU A 508 3.39 0.45 11.93
C LEU A 508 2.84 0.43 10.50
N ASN A 509 1.65 -0.15 10.35
CA ASN A 509 0.99 -0.40 9.07
C ASN A 509 -0.37 0.29 8.96
N HIS A 510 -0.58 1.41 9.66
CA HIS A 510 -1.91 2.04 9.73
C HIS A 510 -2.30 2.67 8.40
N ALA A 511 -3.48 2.32 7.89
CA ALA A 511 -3.98 2.75 6.58
C ALA A 511 -4.13 4.28 6.43
N SER A 512 -4.36 5.02 7.53
CA SER A 512 -4.44 6.49 7.48
C SER A 512 -3.07 7.18 7.36
N GLY A 513 -1.96 6.43 7.39
CA GLY A 513 -0.61 6.99 7.40
C GLY A 513 -0.21 7.72 8.68
N ARG A 514 -1.10 7.77 9.69
CA ARG A 514 -0.75 8.32 11.00
C ARG A 514 0.30 7.42 11.65
N VAL A 515 1.38 8.05 12.08
CA VAL A 515 2.39 7.43 12.91
C VAL A 515 2.15 7.88 14.36
N THR A 516 1.98 6.91 15.25
CA THR A 516 1.90 7.15 16.70
C THR A 516 3.17 6.60 17.33
N GLY A 517 3.89 7.40 18.09
CA GLY A 517 5.06 6.95 18.86
C GLY A 517 4.69 5.79 19.79
N VAL A 518 5.59 4.85 19.95
CA VAL A 518 5.30 3.68 20.82
C VAL A 518 5.08 4.09 22.28
N ASP A 519 5.76 5.14 22.74
CA ASP A 519 5.54 5.74 24.07
C ASP A 519 4.12 6.33 24.21
N GLU A 520 3.67 7.11 23.24
CA GLU A 520 2.33 7.66 23.17
C GLU A 520 1.28 6.55 23.07
N LEU A 521 1.49 5.56 22.19
CA LEU A 521 0.59 4.42 22.04
C LEU A 521 0.40 3.67 23.34
N VAL A 522 1.49 3.39 24.07
CA VAL A 522 1.44 2.70 25.37
C VAL A 522 0.73 3.56 26.42
N ALA A 523 0.93 4.87 26.41
CA ALA A 523 0.24 5.79 27.32
C ALA A 523 -1.28 5.83 27.03
N GLU A 524 -1.68 5.98 25.79
CA GLU A 524 -3.07 5.97 25.35
C GLU A 524 -3.75 4.60 25.60
N TYR A 525 -3.00 3.50 25.42
CA TYR A 525 -3.48 2.16 25.76
C TYR A 525 -3.81 2.03 27.23
N ARG A 526 -2.92 2.47 28.12
CA ARG A 526 -3.14 2.48 29.58
C ARG A 526 -4.28 3.41 29.97
N GLY A 527 -4.46 4.50 29.27
CA GLY A 527 -5.54 5.47 29.48
C GLY A 527 -6.94 4.90 29.29
N GLN A 528 -7.09 3.73 28.64
CA GLN A 528 -8.38 3.05 28.50
C GLN A 528 -8.83 2.36 29.81
N ALA A 529 -7.93 2.16 30.76
CA ALA A 529 -8.25 1.47 32.01
C ALA A 529 -9.37 2.18 32.80
N GLY A 530 -10.38 1.44 33.20
CA GLY A 530 -11.52 1.95 33.99
C GLY A 530 -12.57 2.73 33.17
N ARG A 531 -12.32 3.09 31.93
CA ARG A 531 -13.24 3.92 31.10
C ARG A 531 -14.65 3.33 31.00
N LEU A 532 -14.77 2.03 30.77
CA LEU A 532 -16.08 1.38 30.64
C LEU A 532 -16.85 1.37 31.98
N THR A 533 -16.15 1.22 33.09
CA THR A 533 -16.78 1.29 34.43
C THR A 533 -17.27 2.71 34.73
N ASP A 534 -16.45 3.72 34.40
CA ASP A 534 -16.81 5.12 34.60
C ASP A 534 -17.96 5.54 33.70
N LEU A 535 -17.94 5.13 32.41
CA LEU A 535 -19.01 5.36 31.47
C LEU A 535 -20.36 4.84 32.00
N HIS A 536 -20.42 3.59 32.40
CA HIS A 536 -21.66 2.99 32.87
C HIS A 536 -22.18 3.63 34.16
N ARG A 537 -21.26 4.09 35.02
CA ARG A 537 -21.60 4.81 36.24
C ARG A 537 -22.16 6.21 35.94
N THR A 538 -21.57 6.93 34.97
CA THR A 538 -21.92 8.31 34.66
C THR A 538 -23.16 8.38 33.78
N PHE A 539 -23.30 7.44 32.83
CA PHE A 539 -24.37 7.38 31.84
C PHE A 539 -24.97 5.96 31.78
N PRO A 540 -25.80 5.58 32.76
CA PRO A 540 -26.37 4.22 32.84
C PRO A 540 -27.34 3.89 31.70
N ASP A 541 -27.80 4.87 30.97
CA ASP A 541 -28.70 4.77 29.81
C ASP A 541 -27.97 4.61 28.46
N VAL A 542 -26.63 4.71 28.46
CA VAL A 542 -25.85 4.50 27.24
C VAL A 542 -25.74 3.01 26.94
N GLU A 543 -26.05 2.64 25.71
CA GLU A 543 -25.87 1.28 25.21
C GLU A 543 -24.38 1.01 24.96
N ILE A 544 -23.83 -0.10 25.48
CA ILE A 544 -22.42 -0.48 25.29
C ILE A 544 -22.35 -1.79 24.50
N LYS A 545 -21.68 -1.76 23.33
CA LYS A 545 -21.49 -2.91 22.44
C LYS A 545 -20.00 -3.18 22.22
N PRO A 546 -19.37 -3.96 23.14
CA PRO A 546 -17.93 -4.18 23.08
C PRO A 546 -17.52 -5.22 22.03
N PHE A 547 -16.36 -5.02 21.40
CA PHE A 547 -15.73 -5.94 20.47
C PHE A 547 -14.28 -6.23 20.84
N ASP A 548 -13.87 -7.48 20.66
CA ASP A 548 -12.52 -7.97 20.92
C ASP A 548 -11.85 -8.37 19.59
N CYS A 549 -10.68 -7.79 19.30
CA CYS A 549 -9.84 -8.06 18.13
C CYS A 549 -8.52 -8.76 18.49
N ALA A 550 -8.31 -9.14 19.77
CA ALA A 550 -7.03 -9.68 20.25
C ALA A 550 -6.65 -11.06 19.68
N GLN A 551 -7.58 -11.76 19.03
CA GLN A 551 -7.32 -13.05 18.43
C GLN A 551 -7.56 -12.99 16.91
N ASN A 552 -6.50 -13.15 16.12
CA ASN A 552 -6.52 -13.31 14.67
C ASN A 552 -7.15 -12.16 13.86
N ARG A 553 -7.17 -10.93 14.40
CA ARG A 553 -7.82 -9.75 13.81
C ARG A 553 -9.35 -9.91 13.57
N ASP A 554 -9.96 -10.98 14.05
CA ASP A 554 -11.41 -11.19 13.97
C ASP A 554 -12.13 -10.29 14.96
N LEU A 555 -12.97 -9.42 14.45
CA LEU A 555 -13.83 -8.56 15.26
C LEU A 555 -14.95 -9.41 15.88
N ARG A 556 -14.88 -9.68 17.19
CA ARG A 556 -15.85 -10.53 17.90
C ARG A 556 -16.65 -9.72 18.91
N PRO A 557 -17.99 -9.77 18.85
CA PRO A 557 -18.81 -9.18 19.88
C PRO A 557 -18.58 -9.93 21.20
N VAL A 558 -18.45 -9.19 22.29
CA VAL A 558 -18.34 -9.73 23.64
C VAL A 558 -19.36 -9.08 24.57
N SER A 559 -19.67 -9.72 25.69
CA SER A 559 -20.55 -9.11 26.68
C SER A 559 -19.85 -7.97 27.43
N TYR A 560 -20.62 -7.05 27.98
CA TYR A 560 -20.09 -6.00 28.87
C TYR A 560 -19.27 -6.57 30.03
N ALA A 561 -19.75 -7.67 30.63
CA ALA A 561 -19.04 -8.36 31.71
C ALA A 561 -17.69 -8.96 31.30
N GLN A 562 -17.54 -9.33 30.01
CA GLN A 562 -16.26 -9.75 29.44
C GLN A 562 -15.37 -8.55 29.20
N ALA A 563 -15.91 -7.47 28.64
CA ALA A 563 -15.18 -6.23 28.37
C ALA A 563 -14.58 -5.60 29.65
N LEU A 564 -15.27 -5.70 30.77
CA LEU A 564 -14.76 -5.25 32.08
C LEU A 564 -13.51 -6.01 32.55
N LYS A 565 -13.19 -7.16 31.93
CA LYS A 565 -11.99 -7.96 32.23
C LYS A 565 -10.82 -7.64 31.31
N TRP A 566 -11.00 -6.77 30.35
CA TRP A 566 -9.92 -6.37 29.45
C TRP A 566 -8.76 -5.74 30.26
N ASN A 567 -7.57 -6.18 29.92
CA ASN A 567 -6.38 -5.74 30.63
C ASN A 567 -5.64 -4.66 29.86
N TYR A 568 -5.79 -3.45 30.31
CA TYR A 568 -5.04 -2.31 29.81
C TYR A 568 -3.75 -2.01 30.60
N ASN A 569 -3.42 -2.88 31.57
CA ASN A 569 -2.16 -2.77 32.29
C ASN A 569 -1.04 -3.43 31.47
N VAL A 570 -0.08 -2.62 31.06
CA VAL A 570 1.08 -3.08 30.28
C VAL A 570 2.21 -3.44 31.25
N SER A 571 2.46 -4.74 31.42
CA SER A 571 3.53 -5.25 32.29
C SER A 571 4.92 -5.03 31.68
N ALA A 572 5.98 -5.15 32.49
CA ALA A 572 7.35 -5.13 32.01
C ALA A 572 7.62 -6.21 30.94
N GLY A 573 6.99 -7.40 31.11
CA GLY A 573 7.08 -8.47 30.10
C GLY A 573 6.41 -8.13 28.78
N ASP A 574 5.30 -7.39 28.78
CA ASP A 574 4.65 -6.93 27.56
C ASP A 574 5.48 -5.84 26.87
N LEU A 575 6.07 -4.91 27.65
CA LEU A 575 6.99 -3.92 27.13
C LEU A 575 8.22 -4.57 26.48
N GLN A 576 8.79 -5.63 27.10
CA GLN A 576 9.89 -6.36 26.48
C GLN A 576 9.50 -6.98 25.13
N LYS A 577 8.29 -7.54 25.00
CA LYS A 577 7.80 -8.10 23.71
C LYS A 577 7.64 -7.00 22.66
N VAL A 578 7.03 -5.87 23.04
CA VAL A 578 6.86 -4.70 22.17
C VAL A 578 8.20 -4.18 21.69
N LEU A 579 9.15 -3.95 22.61
CA LEU A 579 10.47 -3.42 22.25
C LEU A 579 11.31 -4.42 21.45
N SER A 580 11.21 -5.71 21.73
CA SER A 580 11.90 -6.74 20.93
C SER A 580 11.36 -6.78 19.49
N PHE A 581 10.05 -6.67 19.32
CA PHE A 581 9.43 -6.56 18.02
C PHE A 581 9.88 -5.28 17.30
N LEU A 582 9.83 -4.13 17.97
CA LEU A 582 10.23 -2.84 17.41
C LEU A 582 11.70 -2.83 16.96
N LEU A 583 12.60 -3.43 17.77
CA LEU A 583 14.01 -3.58 17.40
C LEU A 583 14.18 -4.41 16.12
N GLY A 584 13.41 -5.50 15.97
CA GLY A 584 13.35 -6.28 14.74
C GLY A 584 12.91 -5.40 13.56
N ALA A 585 11.77 -4.74 13.68
CA ALA A 585 11.22 -3.88 12.63
C ALA A 585 12.17 -2.73 12.20
N VAL A 586 12.93 -2.15 13.14
CA VAL A 586 13.97 -1.15 12.86
C VAL A 586 15.15 -1.78 12.10
N ASN A 587 15.60 -2.96 12.52
CA ASN A 587 16.74 -3.63 11.89
C ASN A 587 16.39 -4.16 10.49
N ASP A 588 15.18 -4.62 10.31
CA ASP A 588 14.69 -5.22 9.05
C ASP A 588 14.18 -4.15 8.05
N GLY A 589 14.26 -2.84 8.44
CA GLY A 589 13.86 -1.74 7.57
C GLY A 589 12.34 -1.64 7.35
N GLU A 590 11.53 -2.27 8.21
CA GLU A 590 10.06 -2.22 8.12
C GLU A 590 9.49 -0.82 8.44
N ILE A 591 10.31 0.07 9.00
CA ILE A 591 9.94 1.45 9.35
C ILE A 591 10.74 2.40 8.48
N SER A 592 10.07 3.27 7.72
CA SER A 592 10.73 4.27 6.90
C SER A 592 11.59 5.21 7.74
N LEU A 593 12.73 5.66 7.23
CA LEU A 593 13.62 6.59 7.95
C LEU A 593 12.89 7.89 8.31
N GLY A 594 12.03 8.40 7.44
CA GLY A 594 11.23 9.60 7.71
C GLY A 594 10.26 9.44 8.89
N SER A 595 9.79 8.23 9.15
CA SER A 595 8.90 7.92 10.28
C SER A 595 9.60 7.27 11.47
N LEU A 596 10.88 6.90 11.37
CA LEU A 596 11.62 6.20 12.42
C LEU A 596 11.53 6.89 13.77
N LYS A 597 11.86 8.18 13.82
CA LYS A 597 11.86 8.97 15.05
C LYS A 597 10.43 9.15 15.60
N ALA A 598 9.47 9.41 14.73
CA ALA A 598 8.07 9.55 15.13
C ALA A 598 7.47 8.21 15.61
N THR A 599 7.84 7.09 14.97
CA THR A 599 7.37 5.74 15.34
C THR A 599 7.97 5.27 16.66
N THR A 600 9.26 5.49 16.88
CA THR A 600 9.90 5.08 18.14
C THR A 600 9.48 5.97 19.30
N GLY A 601 9.32 7.28 19.09
CA GLY A 601 9.03 8.24 20.16
C GLY A 601 10.15 8.30 21.21
N ASP A 602 9.80 8.58 22.46
CA ASP A 602 10.72 8.55 23.60
C ASP A 602 10.58 7.25 24.39
N LEU A 603 11.18 6.16 23.87
CA LEU A 603 11.08 4.83 24.48
C LEU A 603 11.53 4.74 25.94
N LEU A 604 12.51 5.57 26.34
CA LEU A 604 13.03 5.56 27.71
C LEU A 604 12.09 6.25 28.70
N SER A 605 11.16 7.06 28.22
CA SER A 605 10.14 7.68 29.04
C SER A 605 8.98 6.74 29.41
N ILE A 606 8.87 5.56 28.79
CA ILE A 606 7.78 4.61 29.01
C ILE A 606 7.81 4.11 30.47
N PRO A 607 6.78 4.37 31.29
CA PRO A 607 6.77 3.92 32.68
C PRO A 607 6.73 2.40 32.79
N GLY A 608 7.47 1.83 33.76
CA GLY A 608 7.45 0.40 34.07
C GLY A 608 8.41 -0.46 33.25
N LEU A 609 9.37 0.15 32.56
CA LEU A 609 10.51 -0.55 31.97
C LEU A 609 11.40 -1.14 33.08
N ASP A 610 11.66 -2.43 32.99
CA ASP A 610 12.70 -3.09 33.78
C ASP A 610 14.09 -2.95 33.10
N THR A 611 15.12 -3.49 33.71
CA THR A 611 16.51 -3.42 33.20
C THR A 611 16.63 -3.94 31.77
N LYS A 612 15.90 -5.00 31.43
CA LYS A 612 15.92 -5.58 30.06
C LYS A 612 15.19 -4.68 29.06
N GLY A 613 14.04 -4.12 29.47
CA GLY A 613 13.30 -3.15 28.66
C GLY A 613 14.11 -1.88 28.40
N GLN A 614 14.81 -1.36 29.41
CA GLN A 614 15.72 -0.21 29.25
C GLN A 614 16.88 -0.51 28.28
N ALA A 615 17.45 -1.72 28.36
CA ALA A 615 18.49 -2.14 27.44
C ALA A 615 17.99 -2.22 25.98
N LEU A 616 16.79 -2.78 25.75
CA LEU A 616 16.17 -2.84 24.44
C LEU A 616 15.86 -1.44 23.87
N ALA A 617 15.29 -0.56 24.70
CA ALA A 617 15.03 0.84 24.31
C ALA A 617 16.33 1.56 23.92
N GLY A 618 17.41 1.36 24.70
CA GLY A 618 18.73 1.89 24.39
C GLY A 618 19.28 1.38 23.06
N GLN A 619 19.14 0.09 22.77
CA GLN A 619 19.55 -0.50 21.49
C GLN A 619 18.78 0.06 20.30
N ILE A 620 17.45 0.23 20.46
CA ILE A 620 16.62 0.84 19.42
C ILE A 620 17.07 2.28 19.16
N ASN A 621 17.21 3.11 20.22
CA ASN A 621 17.63 4.49 20.09
C ASN A 621 19.02 4.63 19.43
N GLN A 622 19.96 3.74 19.80
CA GLN A 622 21.26 3.68 19.16
C GLN A 622 21.14 3.35 17.67
N ARG A 623 20.37 2.30 17.32
CA ARG A 623 20.21 1.89 15.93
C ARG A 623 19.51 2.96 15.08
N VAL A 624 18.47 3.60 15.62
CA VAL A 624 17.80 4.75 15.00
C VAL A 624 18.80 5.89 14.73
N SER A 625 19.65 6.20 15.72
CA SER A 625 20.67 7.26 15.56
C SER A 625 21.70 6.90 14.49
N GLU A 626 22.14 5.64 14.43
CA GLU A 626 23.06 5.14 13.39
C GLU A 626 22.43 5.29 11.99
N LEU A 627 21.21 4.80 11.82
CA LEU A 627 20.47 4.89 10.55
C LEU A 627 20.25 6.33 10.10
N LEU A 628 19.88 7.23 11.01
CA LEU A 628 19.72 8.65 10.70
C LEU A 628 21.05 9.34 10.38
N GLN A 629 22.16 8.98 11.06
CA GLN A 629 23.48 9.48 10.73
C GLN A 629 23.98 8.96 9.37
N GLU A 630 23.79 7.69 9.10
CA GLU A 630 24.09 7.11 7.78
C GLU A 630 23.30 7.83 6.68
N TYR A 631 22.08 8.26 6.96
CA TYR A 631 21.23 9.02 6.04
C TYR A 631 21.72 10.45 5.82
N ILE A 632 22.18 11.14 6.88
CA ILE A 632 22.66 12.53 6.80
C ILE A 632 24.04 12.61 6.12
N VAL A 633 24.88 11.59 6.28
CA VAL A 633 26.24 11.54 5.71
C VAL A 633 26.23 11.07 4.24
N ARG A 634 25.13 10.50 3.78
CA ARG A 634 24.89 10.04 2.40
C ARG A 634 24.10 11.05 1.60
#